data_b78f682b101c67e3a135af5d5f37f6f0
#
_entry.id   b78f682b101c67e3a135af5d5f37f6f0
#
_cell.length_a   1.000
_cell.length_b   1.000
_cell.length_c   1.000
_cell.angle_alpha   90.00
_cell.angle_beta   90.00
_cell.angle_gamma   90.00
#
_symmetry.space_group_name_H-M   'P 1'
#
loop_
_entity.id
_entity.type
_entity.pdbx_description
1 polymer ?
#
loop_
_entity_poly.entity_id
_entity_poly.type
_entity_poly.pdbx_seq_one_letter_code
_entity_poly.pdbx_strand_id
1 'polypeptide(L)'
;TLFNTYDIIEKNKLQHFEQARAMYDFIKAHVNIKRTTDVCRIKGNVLIIDEIFMIQGSSSLEFSPKAQRLDVSHINFDAVIHQNMDKDQISHAGKTFKQIWNQPNLTKDFKKDILNSLESLYKEHSPEFLYYFTLHELFGQQLDYGVERFEKDNLHFKKTNIWNMLYNFQKDCVLSAIQKINKYNGCIIADSVGLGKTFEALAVIKYFEMRQDNVLVLTPAKLYDNWNSFKGAYKDSILDETFYYKIMFHTDLSRYKGESRSGWDLARFDWSKFDLVVIDESHNFRNRTEKEIGQTRYQRLLNEVVKQNRNTKILLLSATPVNNSLNDLRNQISIITADKDDAFQEMGLNSIANLLRQTSLKLNLWDKEVDKDKDT
;
A
#
# COMPACT_ATOMS: atom_id res chain seq x y z
N THR A 1 -7.12 -1.12 23.57
CA THR A 1 -6.08 -1.48 22.61
C THR A 1 -4.81 -0.76 22.98
N LEU A 2 -3.79 -1.51 23.47
CA LEU A 2 -2.50 -0.99 23.93
C LEU A 2 -1.58 -0.54 22.79
N PHE A 3 -1.96 -0.73 21.53
CA PHE A 3 -1.14 -0.43 20.37
C PHE A 3 -1.99 0.15 19.24
N ASN A 4 -1.59 1.31 18.76
CA ASN A 4 -2.22 2.00 17.64
C ASN A 4 -1.57 1.52 16.31
N THR A 5 -2.22 1.72 15.17
CA THR A 5 -1.74 1.29 13.83
C THR A 5 -0.31 1.78 13.52
N TYR A 6 0.10 2.90 14.08
CA TYR A 6 1.47 3.43 13.98
C TYR A 6 2.51 2.51 14.62
N ASP A 7 2.15 1.79 15.69
CA ASP A 7 3.04 0.86 16.38
C ASP A 7 3.33 -0.39 15.55
N ILE A 8 2.44 -0.76 14.62
CA ILE A 8 2.60 -1.94 13.76
C ILE A 8 3.70 -1.71 12.72
N ILE A 9 3.81 -0.51 12.17
CA ILE A 9 4.86 -0.15 11.19
C ILE A 9 6.24 -0.06 11.86
N GLU A 10 6.32 0.48 13.08
CA GLU A 10 7.54 0.51 13.88
C GLU A 10 7.96 -0.90 14.37
N LYS A 11 7.01 -1.79 14.61
CA LYS A 11 7.23 -3.18 15.05
C LYS A 11 7.98 -4.05 14.03
N ASN A 12 7.86 -3.75 12.74
CA ASN A 12 8.51 -4.51 11.67
C ASN A 12 10.00 -4.15 11.45
N LYS A 13 10.59 -3.30 12.28
CA LYS A 13 12.02 -3.06 12.25
C LYS A 13 12.74 -4.17 13.02
N LEU A 14 13.61 -4.91 12.37
CA LEU A 14 14.44 -5.99 12.95
C LEU A 14 15.15 -5.59 14.26
N GLN A 15 15.49 -4.30 14.40
CA GLN A 15 16.10 -3.76 15.63
C GLN A 15 15.19 -3.85 16.86
N HIS A 16 13.86 -3.82 16.70
CA HIS A 16 12.92 -3.92 17.83
C HIS A 16 12.66 -5.37 18.26
N PHE A 17 12.91 -6.34 17.41
CA PHE A 17 12.76 -7.76 17.71
C PHE A 17 13.70 -8.22 18.83
N GLU A 18 15.00 -7.94 18.70
CA GLU A 18 15.99 -8.30 19.72
C GLU A 18 15.74 -7.56 21.04
N GLN A 19 15.36 -6.28 20.96
CA GLN A 19 15.04 -5.48 22.14
C GLN A 19 13.77 -6.01 22.83
N ALA A 20 12.73 -6.35 22.10
CA ALA A 20 11.51 -6.91 22.65
C ALA A 20 11.75 -8.27 23.34
N ARG A 21 12.59 -9.12 22.74
CA ARG A 21 13.00 -10.39 23.31
C ARG A 21 13.80 -10.22 24.59
N ALA A 22 14.80 -9.35 24.57
CA ALA A 22 15.61 -9.04 25.76
C ALA A 22 14.74 -8.49 26.90
N MET A 23 13.77 -7.61 26.58
CA MET A 23 12.82 -7.05 27.53
C MET A 23 11.87 -8.12 28.08
N TYR A 24 11.40 -9.03 27.24
CA TYR A 24 10.59 -10.17 27.68
C TYR A 24 11.34 -11.04 28.69
N ASP A 25 12.57 -11.44 28.38
CA ASP A 25 13.40 -12.28 29.23
C ASP A 25 13.71 -11.59 30.56
N PHE A 26 14.02 -10.30 30.53
CA PHE A 26 14.25 -9.48 31.72
C PHE A 26 13.00 -9.40 32.60
N ILE A 27 11.84 -9.06 32.02
CA ILE A 27 10.57 -8.96 32.78
C ILE A 27 10.17 -10.32 33.36
N LYS A 28 10.34 -11.37 32.56
CA LYS A 28 10.02 -12.73 33.00
C LYS A 28 10.83 -13.15 34.20
N ALA A 29 12.13 -12.87 34.22
CA ALA A 29 13.04 -13.29 35.27
C ALA A 29 13.01 -12.36 36.49
N HIS A 30 12.91 -11.04 36.31
CA HIS A 30 13.24 -10.07 37.37
C HIS A 30 12.10 -9.15 37.77
N VAL A 31 11.00 -9.05 37.00
CA VAL A 31 9.97 -8.04 37.28
C VAL A 31 8.65 -8.71 37.66
N ASN A 32 8.00 -8.19 38.72
CA ASN A 32 6.63 -8.51 39.05
C ASN A 32 5.72 -7.33 38.68
N ILE A 33 4.62 -7.56 38.03
CA ILE A 33 3.73 -6.50 37.52
C ILE A 33 2.31 -6.77 38.00
N LYS A 34 1.71 -5.79 38.65
CA LYS A 34 0.29 -5.81 39.00
C LYS A 34 -0.38 -4.54 38.49
N ARG A 35 -1.64 -4.66 38.11
CA ARG A 35 -2.49 -3.55 37.73
C ARG A 35 -3.50 -3.27 38.84
N THR A 36 -3.74 -1.99 39.14
CA THR A 36 -4.83 -1.59 40.05
C THR A 36 -6.20 -1.91 39.48
N THR A 37 -7.12 -2.31 40.35
CA THR A 37 -8.53 -2.50 39.99
C THR A 37 -9.24 -1.15 39.91
N ASP A 38 -10.47 -1.12 39.36
CA ASP A 38 -11.28 0.11 39.24
C ASP A 38 -11.64 0.74 40.61
N VAL A 39 -11.46 -0.01 41.69
CA VAL A 39 -11.69 0.44 43.07
C VAL A 39 -10.52 1.27 43.58
N CYS A 40 -9.31 1.04 43.05
CA CYS A 40 -8.08 1.70 43.50
C CYS A 40 -7.53 2.60 42.39
N ARG A 41 -7.61 3.93 42.59
CA ARG A 41 -6.99 4.91 41.67
C ARG A 41 -5.78 5.52 42.37
N ILE A 42 -4.58 5.15 41.93
CA ILE A 42 -3.33 5.76 42.33
C ILE A 42 -3.14 7.02 41.50
N LYS A 43 -2.99 8.17 42.16
CA LYS A 43 -2.66 9.44 41.52
C LYS A 43 -1.20 9.79 41.87
N GLY A 44 -0.34 9.83 40.88
CA GLY A 44 1.07 10.13 41.02
C GLY A 44 1.98 8.90 40.89
N ASN A 45 3.22 9.14 40.54
CA ASN A 45 4.26 8.15 40.37
C ASN A 45 5.23 8.18 41.52
N VAL A 46 5.58 7.01 42.05
CA VAL A 46 6.58 6.85 43.11
C VAL A 46 7.54 5.75 42.72
N LEU A 47 8.82 6.04 42.67
CA LEU A 47 9.89 5.07 42.47
C LEU A 47 10.71 4.98 43.78
N ILE A 48 10.80 3.78 44.33
CA ILE A 48 11.62 3.50 45.53
C ILE A 48 12.75 2.57 45.10
N ILE A 49 13.98 2.97 45.36
CA ILE A 49 15.19 2.22 45.02
C ILE A 49 15.90 1.80 46.32
N ASP A 50 15.99 0.49 46.58
CA ASP A 50 16.69 -0.14 47.70
C ASP A 50 16.32 0.41 49.08
N GLU A 51 15.14 1.00 49.24
CA GLU A 51 14.72 1.73 50.45
C GLU A 51 15.68 2.90 50.84
N ILE A 52 16.53 3.32 49.90
CA ILE A 52 17.53 4.40 50.08
C ILE A 52 17.06 5.69 49.43
N PHE A 53 16.46 5.57 48.24
CA PHE A 53 15.97 6.70 47.46
C PHE A 53 14.49 6.54 47.16
N MET A 54 13.78 7.64 47.17
CA MET A 54 12.42 7.75 46.67
C MET A 54 12.33 8.94 45.72
N ILE A 55 11.80 8.69 44.54
CA ILE A 55 11.45 9.72 43.54
C ILE A 55 9.93 9.79 43.51
N GLN A 56 9.38 10.95 43.78
CA GLN A 56 7.95 11.20 43.75
C GLN A 56 7.68 12.37 42.85
N GLY A 57 6.76 12.20 41.87
CA GLY A 57 6.43 13.25 40.94
C GLY A 57 5.20 12.96 40.12
N SER A 58 4.94 13.86 39.20
CA SER A 58 3.85 13.75 38.21
C SER A 58 4.35 13.25 36.85
N SER A 59 5.66 13.07 36.70
CA SER A 59 6.24 12.58 35.45
C SER A 59 5.74 11.16 35.13
N SER A 60 5.21 10.99 33.92
CA SER A 60 5.09 9.66 33.38
C SER A 60 6.49 9.14 33.08
N LEU A 61 6.81 7.90 33.51
CA LEU A 61 8.04 7.20 33.10
C LEU A 61 7.93 6.81 31.60
N GLU A 62 7.77 7.81 30.75
CA GLU A 62 7.75 7.62 29.30
C GLU A 62 9.16 7.83 28.76
N PHE A 63 9.81 6.74 28.39
CA PHE A 63 10.99 6.78 27.54
C PHE A 63 10.56 7.13 26.11
N SER A 64 10.41 8.42 25.82
CA SER A 64 10.20 8.88 24.45
C SER A 64 11.54 9.05 23.75
N PRO A 65 11.81 8.34 22.64
CA PRO A 65 13.02 8.58 21.83
C PRO A 65 13.06 9.99 21.20
N LYS A 66 11.96 10.75 21.28
CA LYS A 66 11.84 12.14 20.79
C LYS A 66 12.18 13.21 21.84
N ALA A 67 12.61 12.86 23.02
CA ALA A 67 12.95 13.79 24.11
C ALA A 67 14.20 14.67 23.86
N GLN A 68 14.65 14.83 22.61
CA GLN A 68 15.70 15.82 22.25
C GLN A 68 15.16 17.24 22.01
N ARG A 69 13.85 17.47 22.08
CA ARG A 69 13.28 18.82 22.06
C ARG A 69 12.61 19.07 23.39
N LEU A 70 13.08 20.08 24.12
CA LEU A 70 12.39 20.65 25.25
C LEU A 70 10.99 21.09 24.82
N ASP A 71 10.01 20.22 25.06
CA ASP A 71 8.61 20.61 24.94
C ASP A 71 8.23 21.33 26.22
N VAL A 72 8.15 22.65 26.13
CA VAL A 72 7.82 23.53 27.27
C VAL A 72 6.38 23.37 27.76
N SER A 73 5.56 22.54 27.07
CA SER A 73 4.16 22.33 27.44
C SER A 73 3.95 21.46 28.69
N HIS A 74 4.98 20.71 29.10
CA HIS A 74 4.89 19.82 30.26
C HIS A 74 6.13 20.01 31.15
N ILE A 75 5.99 20.81 32.21
CA ILE A 75 7.02 20.95 33.27
C ILE A 75 6.65 19.98 34.38
N ASN A 76 7.48 18.97 34.61
CA ASN A 76 7.32 18.01 35.68
C ASN A 76 8.24 18.41 36.87
N PHE A 77 7.66 18.46 38.03
CA PHE A 77 8.41 18.66 39.27
C PHE A 77 8.49 17.31 39.99
N ASP A 78 9.70 16.73 40.02
CA ASP A 78 9.94 15.49 40.74
C ASP A 78 10.79 15.78 41.97
N ALA A 79 10.37 15.27 43.13
CA ALA A 79 11.13 15.35 44.37
C ALA A 79 11.96 14.08 44.55
N VAL A 80 13.27 14.24 44.75
CA VAL A 80 14.17 13.13 45.09
C VAL A 80 14.45 13.18 46.58
N ILE A 81 14.06 12.13 47.29
CA ILE A 81 14.23 12.01 48.74
C ILE A 81 15.26 10.91 49.02
N HIS A 82 16.31 11.25 49.76
CA HIS A 82 17.34 10.31 50.21
C HIS A 82 17.09 9.91 51.64
N GLN A 83 17.42 8.68 52.05
CA GLN A 83 17.21 8.14 53.41
C GLN A 83 17.83 9.00 54.52
N ASN A 84 18.89 9.73 54.20
CA ASN A 84 19.54 10.63 55.18
C ASN A 84 18.72 11.92 55.43
N MET A 85 17.74 12.25 54.52
CA MET A 85 16.89 13.43 54.68
C MET A 85 15.58 13.08 55.39
N ASP A 86 14.91 11.99 54.94
CA ASP A 86 13.65 11.56 55.53
C ASP A 86 13.45 10.04 55.35
N LYS A 87 14.00 9.29 56.29
CA LYS A 87 13.90 7.83 56.35
C LYS A 87 12.45 7.36 56.61
N ASP A 88 11.73 8.13 57.40
CA ASP A 88 10.35 7.76 57.77
C ASP A 88 9.41 7.88 56.60
N GLN A 89 9.58 8.85 55.73
CA GLN A 89 8.77 9.02 54.54
C GLN A 89 8.99 7.87 53.55
N ILE A 90 10.22 7.45 53.30
CA ILE A 90 10.55 6.31 52.44
C ILE A 90 9.98 5.02 53.03
N SER A 91 10.15 4.78 54.31
CA SER A 91 9.61 3.63 55.02
C SER A 91 8.08 3.58 54.96
N HIS A 92 7.40 4.73 55.15
CA HIS A 92 5.97 4.85 55.06
C HIS A 92 5.46 4.53 53.63
N ALA A 93 6.08 5.11 52.60
CA ALA A 93 5.76 4.84 51.22
C ALA A 93 5.95 3.36 50.87
N GLY A 94 7.02 2.73 51.32
CA GLY A 94 7.27 1.29 51.15
C GLY A 94 6.22 0.39 51.80
N LYS A 95 5.81 0.75 53.02
CA LYS A 95 4.73 0.04 53.74
C LYS A 95 3.40 0.18 53.03
N THR A 96 3.07 1.38 52.60
CA THR A 96 1.82 1.65 51.84
C THR A 96 1.81 0.88 50.51
N PHE A 97 2.93 0.87 49.80
CA PHE A 97 3.07 0.07 48.58
C PHE A 97 2.85 -1.42 48.85
N LYS A 98 3.50 -2.01 49.87
CA LYS A 98 3.34 -3.42 50.26
C LYS A 98 1.90 -3.74 50.66
N GLN A 99 1.20 -2.82 51.34
CA GLN A 99 -0.19 -2.98 51.69
C GLN A 99 -1.12 -3.05 50.43
N ILE A 100 -0.95 -2.11 49.50
CA ILE A 100 -1.72 -2.11 48.23
C ILE A 100 -1.38 -3.34 47.40
N TRP A 101 -0.09 -3.67 47.30
CA TRP A 101 0.40 -4.79 46.50
C TRP A 101 -0.15 -6.14 46.92
N ASN A 102 -0.30 -6.37 48.25
CA ASN A 102 -0.74 -7.64 48.80
C ASN A 102 -2.26 -7.78 48.91
N GLN A 103 -3.04 -6.77 48.58
CA GLN A 103 -4.51 -6.83 48.64
C GLN A 103 -5.14 -7.27 47.32
N PRO A 104 -5.74 -8.46 47.27
CA PRO A 104 -6.33 -8.98 45.99
C PRO A 104 -7.47 -8.12 45.42
N ASN A 105 -8.14 -7.35 46.29
CA ASN A 105 -9.24 -6.48 45.87
C ASN A 105 -8.75 -5.18 45.21
N LEU A 106 -7.50 -4.78 45.47
CA LEU A 106 -6.93 -3.53 44.97
C LEU A 106 -6.03 -3.75 43.75
N THR A 107 -5.42 -4.92 43.63
CA THR A 107 -4.48 -5.24 42.55
C THR A 107 -4.71 -6.62 41.98
N LYS A 108 -4.50 -6.75 40.65
CA LYS A 108 -4.53 -8.03 39.92
C LYS A 108 -3.18 -8.24 39.25
N ASP A 109 -2.76 -9.50 39.13
CA ASP A 109 -1.58 -9.85 38.33
C ASP A 109 -1.77 -9.42 36.88
N PHE A 110 -0.81 -8.73 36.32
CA PHE A 110 -0.81 -8.24 34.94
C PHE A 110 0.46 -8.61 34.18
N LYS A 111 1.38 -9.36 34.85
CA LYS A 111 2.64 -9.80 34.25
C LYS A 111 2.41 -10.65 33.00
N LYS A 112 1.46 -11.58 33.09
CA LYS A 112 1.13 -12.47 31.97
C LYS A 112 0.64 -11.71 30.74
N ASP A 113 -0.18 -10.70 30.92
CA ASP A 113 -0.71 -9.88 29.81
C ASP A 113 0.40 -9.08 29.12
N ILE A 114 1.32 -8.51 29.90
CA ILE A 114 2.50 -7.81 29.38
C ILE A 114 3.43 -8.77 28.63
N LEU A 115 3.70 -9.94 29.20
CA LEU A 115 4.54 -10.95 28.55
C LEU A 115 3.92 -11.44 27.24
N ASN A 116 2.61 -11.69 27.19
CA ASN A 116 1.90 -12.07 25.96
C ASN A 116 1.97 -10.94 24.91
N SER A 117 1.85 -9.67 25.34
CA SER A 117 1.97 -8.54 24.44
C SER A 117 3.39 -8.41 23.87
N LEU A 118 4.43 -8.59 24.69
CA LEU A 118 5.81 -8.60 24.23
C LEU A 118 6.12 -9.80 23.33
N GLU A 119 5.60 -10.99 23.65
CA GLU A 119 5.77 -12.20 22.84
C GLU A 119 5.20 -11.99 21.42
N SER A 120 4.07 -11.29 21.32
CA SER A 120 3.49 -10.95 20.01
C SER A 120 4.37 -10.06 19.15
N LEU A 121 5.37 -9.36 19.72
CA LEU A 121 6.28 -8.46 19.00
C LEU A 121 7.46 -9.20 18.36
N TYR A 122 7.89 -10.33 18.94
CA TYR A 122 9.03 -11.09 18.44
C TYR A 122 8.69 -12.51 18.03
N LYS A 123 7.41 -12.90 18.09
CA LYS A 123 6.97 -14.22 17.61
C LYS A 123 7.18 -14.31 16.11
N GLU A 124 7.94 -15.30 15.69
CA GLU A 124 8.06 -15.63 14.27
C GLU A 124 6.69 -16.07 13.76
N HIS A 125 6.20 -15.36 12.78
CA HIS A 125 4.97 -15.70 12.10
C HIS A 125 5.27 -16.74 11.03
N SER A 126 4.43 -17.75 10.90
CA SER A 126 4.57 -18.74 9.84
C SER A 126 4.54 -18.03 8.46
N PRO A 127 5.25 -18.57 7.45
CA PRO A 127 5.18 -18.01 6.08
C PRO A 127 3.74 -17.88 5.57
N GLU A 128 2.87 -18.82 5.96
CA GLU A 128 1.44 -18.80 5.64
C GLU A 128 0.71 -17.62 6.29
N PHE A 129 0.99 -17.31 7.56
CA PHE A 129 0.44 -16.13 8.23
C PHE A 129 0.90 -14.84 7.55
N LEU A 130 2.19 -14.74 7.21
CA LEU A 130 2.74 -13.57 6.51
C LEU A 130 2.09 -13.39 5.13
N TYR A 131 1.84 -14.49 4.43
CA TYR A 131 1.14 -14.48 3.15
C TYR A 131 -0.28 -13.94 3.29
N TYR A 132 -1.09 -14.50 4.19
CA TYR A 132 -2.47 -14.03 4.41
C TYR A 132 -2.53 -12.63 4.99
N PHE A 133 -1.62 -12.27 5.88
CA PHE A 133 -1.50 -10.91 6.40
C PHE A 133 -1.19 -9.90 5.28
N THR A 134 -0.24 -10.24 4.41
CA THR A 134 0.09 -9.39 3.26
C THR A 134 -1.10 -9.26 2.32
N LEU A 135 -1.83 -10.35 2.06
CA LEU A 135 -3.06 -10.30 1.27
C LEU A 135 -4.13 -9.41 1.93
N HIS A 136 -4.30 -9.51 3.24
CA HIS A 136 -5.25 -8.67 3.99
C HIS A 136 -4.85 -7.19 3.94
N GLU A 137 -3.57 -6.86 4.11
CA GLU A 137 -3.11 -5.46 4.00
C GLU A 137 -3.26 -4.90 2.58
N LEU A 138 -3.00 -5.71 1.56
CA LEU A 138 -3.15 -5.31 0.17
C LEU A 138 -4.62 -5.16 -0.27
N PHE A 139 -5.48 -6.03 0.21
CA PHE A 139 -6.87 -6.15 -0.27
C PHE A 139 -7.93 -5.82 0.78
N GLY A 140 -7.58 -5.79 2.08
CA GLY A 140 -8.51 -5.56 3.18
C GLY A 140 -9.25 -4.23 3.08
N GLN A 141 -8.57 -3.17 2.67
CA GLN A 141 -9.21 -1.88 2.42
C GLN A 141 -10.23 -1.91 1.27
N GLN A 142 -10.09 -2.84 0.34
CA GLN A 142 -11.04 -3.02 -0.75
C GLN A 142 -12.30 -3.77 -0.28
N LEU A 143 -12.16 -4.62 0.75
CA LEU A 143 -13.29 -5.32 1.36
C LEU A 143 -14.13 -4.37 2.23
N ASP A 144 -13.50 -3.41 2.92
CA ASP A 144 -14.18 -2.49 3.85
C ASP A 144 -14.75 -1.22 3.19
N TYR A 145 -14.16 -0.76 2.08
CA TYR A 145 -14.42 0.59 1.51
C TYR A 145 -15.30 0.58 0.27
N GLY A 146 -16.29 -0.23 0.13
CA GLY A 146 -17.05 0.23 -0.97
C GLY A 146 -17.88 -0.67 -1.81
N VAL A 147 -18.04 -1.88 -1.42
CA VAL A 147 -18.98 -2.73 -2.13
C VAL A 147 -20.38 -2.06 -2.13
N GLU A 148 -20.86 -1.57 -1.01
CA GLU A 148 -22.20 -0.99 -0.92
C GLU A 148 -22.37 0.36 -1.63
N ARG A 149 -21.40 1.26 -1.56
CA ARG A 149 -21.51 2.59 -2.21
C ARG A 149 -21.25 2.49 -3.71
N PHE A 150 -20.26 1.68 -4.09
CA PHE A 150 -19.97 1.40 -5.50
C PHE A 150 -21.12 0.66 -6.18
N GLU A 151 -21.84 -0.18 -5.45
CA GLU A 151 -22.98 -0.93 -5.95
C GLU A 151 -24.18 -0.05 -6.32
N LYS A 152 -24.48 0.95 -5.51
CA LYS A 152 -25.61 1.87 -5.78
C LYS A 152 -25.37 2.75 -7.00
N ASP A 153 -24.13 3.20 -7.21
CA ASP A 153 -23.79 4.12 -8.31
C ASP A 153 -23.63 3.40 -9.66
N ASN A 154 -23.54 2.07 -9.70
CA ASN A 154 -23.19 1.30 -10.89
C ASN A 154 -24.19 0.22 -11.29
N LEU A 155 -25.43 0.32 -10.83
CA LEU A 155 -26.50 -0.64 -11.14
C LEU A 155 -26.72 -0.83 -12.66
N HIS A 156 -26.57 0.23 -13.47
CA HIS A 156 -26.72 0.15 -14.92
C HIS A 156 -25.54 -0.58 -15.58
N PHE A 157 -24.32 -0.38 -15.12
CA PHE A 157 -23.13 -1.08 -15.61
C PHE A 157 -23.23 -2.59 -15.41
N LYS A 158 -23.69 -3.03 -14.23
CA LYS A 158 -23.90 -4.46 -13.93
C LYS A 158 -24.97 -5.14 -14.78
N LYS A 159 -25.77 -4.38 -15.53
CA LYS A 159 -26.77 -4.91 -16.48
C LYS A 159 -26.24 -5.09 -17.91
N THR A 160 -25.00 -4.67 -18.19
CA THR A 160 -24.41 -4.78 -19.52
C THR A 160 -24.11 -6.23 -19.88
N ASN A 161 -24.11 -6.54 -21.18
CA ASN A 161 -23.82 -7.89 -21.66
C ASN A 161 -22.40 -8.31 -21.35
N ILE A 162 -21.43 -7.38 -21.50
CA ILE A 162 -20.04 -7.64 -21.13
C ILE A 162 -19.90 -8.03 -19.65
N TRP A 163 -20.58 -7.32 -18.73
CA TRP A 163 -20.55 -7.66 -17.32
C TRP A 163 -21.10 -9.05 -17.02
N ASN A 164 -22.21 -9.41 -17.64
CA ASN A 164 -22.87 -10.70 -17.44
C ASN A 164 -22.03 -11.87 -17.95
N MET A 165 -21.21 -11.65 -18.96
CA MET A 165 -20.33 -12.65 -19.54
C MET A 165 -19.08 -12.93 -18.72
N LEU A 166 -18.65 -12.00 -17.84
CA LEU A 166 -17.46 -12.15 -17.04
C LEU A 166 -17.61 -13.24 -15.96
N TYR A 167 -16.54 -13.98 -15.72
CA TYR A 167 -16.40 -14.84 -14.55
C TYR A 167 -16.27 -14.00 -13.27
N ASN A 168 -16.52 -14.62 -12.10
CA ASN A 168 -16.50 -13.89 -10.83
C ASN A 168 -15.13 -13.22 -10.56
N PHE A 169 -14.03 -13.92 -10.77
CA PHE A 169 -12.69 -13.34 -10.58
C PHE A 169 -12.43 -12.14 -11.52
N GLN A 170 -12.95 -12.19 -12.77
CA GLN A 170 -12.85 -11.07 -13.70
C GLN A 170 -13.71 -9.88 -13.24
N LYS A 171 -14.92 -10.15 -12.70
CA LYS A 171 -15.75 -9.09 -12.10
C LYS A 171 -15.03 -8.37 -10.96
N ASP A 172 -14.39 -9.12 -10.10
CA ASP A 172 -13.60 -8.56 -8.97
C ASP A 172 -12.40 -7.75 -9.50
N CYS A 173 -11.70 -8.27 -10.52
CA CYS A 173 -10.63 -7.55 -11.19
C CYS A 173 -11.12 -6.21 -11.79
N VAL A 174 -12.23 -6.22 -12.52
CA VAL A 174 -12.82 -5.03 -13.15
C VAL A 174 -13.24 -4.00 -12.11
N LEU A 175 -13.91 -4.40 -11.03
CA LEU A 175 -14.30 -3.49 -9.95
C LEU A 175 -13.09 -2.86 -9.28
N SER A 176 -12.08 -3.67 -8.98
CA SER A 176 -10.80 -3.20 -8.42
C SER A 176 -10.08 -2.25 -9.36
N ALA A 177 -10.05 -2.56 -10.68
CA ALA A 177 -9.42 -1.71 -11.67
C ALA A 177 -10.12 -0.35 -11.78
N ILE A 178 -11.45 -0.31 -11.82
CA ILE A 178 -12.23 0.93 -11.87
C ILE A 178 -11.97 1.78 -10.62
N GLN A 179 -11.95 1.18 -9.44
CA GLN A 179 -11.65 1.89 -8.18
C GLN A 179 -10.23 2.49 -8.21
N LYS A 180 -9.22 1.71 -8.62
CA LYS A 180 -7.83 2.17 -8.73
C LYS A 180 -7.68 3.28 -9.76
N ILE A 181 -8.31 3.15 -10.93
CA ILE A 181 -8.29 4.17 -11.97
C ILE A 181 -8.89 5.48 -11.46
N ASN A 182 -10.01 5.43 -10.75
CA ASN A 182 -10.65 6.62 -10.20
C ASN A 182 -9.85 7.26 -9.05
N LYS A 183 -9.15 6.46 -8.26
CA LYS A 183 -8.37 6.92 -7.10
C LYS A 183 -6.95 7.37 -7.46
N TYR A 184 -6.30 6.65 -8.38
CA TYR A 184 -4.87 6.79 -8.68
C TYR A 184 -4.58 7.20 -10.11
N ASN A 185 -5.60 7.52 -10.91
CA ASN A 185 -5.53 7.81 -12.35
C ASN A 185 -5.04 6.64 -13.20
N GLY A 186 -4.93 5.44 -12.66
CA GLY A 186 -4.59 4.28 -13.46
C GLY A 186 -4.47 2.98 -12.70
N CYS A 187 -4.40 1.90 -13.48
CA CYS A 187 -4.27 0.53 -12.98
C CYS A 187 -3.49 -0.33 -13.99
N ILE A 188 -2.84 -1.38 -13.49
CA ILE A 188 -2.24 -2.44 -14.30
C ILE A 188 -3.04 -3.71 -14.04
N ILE A 189 -3.62 -4.31 -15.09
CA ILE A 189 -4.18 -5.66 -15.06
C ILE A 189 -3.08 -6.61 -15.52
N ALA A 190 -2.64 -7.48 -14.61
CA ALA A 190 -1.47 -8.33 -14.78
C ALA A 190 -1.81 -9.83 -14.86
N ASP A 191 -3.02 -10.17 -15.20
CA ASP A 191 -3.49 -11.56 -15.29
C ASP A 191 -2.68 -12.36 -16.30
N SER A 192 -2.56 -13.66 -16.09
CA SER A 192 -1.83 -14.55 -17.00
C SER A 192 -2.41 -14.56 -18.40
N VAL A 193 -1.61 -15.01 -19.38
CA VAL A 193 -2.07 -15.17 -20.76
C VAL A 193 -3.26 -16.13 -20.81
N GLY A 194 -4.30 -15.78 -21.57
CA GLY A 194 -5.48 -16.61 -21.77
C GLY A 194 -6.59 -16.43 -20.73
N LEU A 195 -6.39 -15.67 -19.66
CA LEU A 195 -7.42 -15.41 -18.63
C LEU A 195 -8.47 -14.36 -19.04
N GLY A 196 -8.38 -13.81 -20.25
CA GLY A 196 -9.41 -12.92 -20.78
C GLY A 196 -9.25 -11.45 -20.44
N LYS A 197 -8.01 -10.93 -20.27
CA LYS A 197 -7.72 -9.51 -20.04
C LYS A 197 -8.44 -8.56 -20.98
N THR A 198 -8.64 -8.94 -22.23
CA THR A 198 -9.37 -8.14 -23.21
C THR A 198 -10.82 -7.92 -22.79
N PHE A 199 -11.49 -8.95 -22.25
CA PHE A 199 -12.87 -8.83 -21.76
C PHE A 199 -12.96 -7.98 -20.49
N GLU A 200 -11.98 -8.10 -19.58
CA GLU A 200 -11.88 -7.23 -18.43
C GLU A 200 -11.67 -5.77 -18.83
N ALA A 201 -10.79 -5.53 -19.80
CA ALA A 201 -10.57 -4.19 -20.34
C ALA A 201 -11.82 -3.64 -21.06
N LEU A 202 -12.55 -4.47 -21.82
CA LEU A 202 -13.81 -4.08 -22.45
C LEU A 202 -14.86 -3.69 -21.40
N ALA A 203 -14.94 -4.40 -20.30
CA ALA A 203 -15.84 -4.03 -19.20
C ALA A 203 -15.45 -2.70 -18.55
N VAL A 204 -14.15 -2.47 -18.33
CA VAL A 204 -13.66 -1.15 -17.86
C VAL A 204 -13.99 -0.06 -18.88
N ILE A 205 -13.72 -0.29 -20.18
CA ILE A 205 -14.07 0.64 -21.26
C ILE A 205 -15.56 0.97 -21.22
N LYS A 206 -16.42 -0.05 -21.11
CA LYS A 206 -17.87 0.14 -21.06
C LYS A 206 -18.32 1.02 -19.89
N TYR A 207 -17.72 0.82 -18.74
CA TYR A 207 -17.99 1.66 -17.57
C TYR A 207 -17.68 3.15 -17.82
N PHE A 208 -16.56 3.45 -18.48
CA PHE A 208 -16.17 4.83 -18.81
C PHE A 208 -16.98 5.40 -19.97
N GLU A 209 -17.28 4.60 -21.00
CA GLU A 209 -18.18 5.00 -22.10
C GLU A 209 -19.58 5.40 -21.62
N MET A 210 -20.14 4.69 -20.65
CA MET A 210 -21.44 5.03 -20.06
C MET A 210 -21.42 6.39 -19.34
N ARG A 211 -20.25 6.90 -19.03
CA ARG A 211 -20.00 8.23 -18.47
C ARG A 211 -19.64 9.28 -19.52
N GLN A 212 -19.73 8.90 -20.79
CA GLN A 212 -19.38 9.74 -21.95
C GLN A 212 -17.89 10.07 -22.05
N ASP A 213 -17.02 9.26 -21.41
CA ASP A 213 -15.58 9.41 -21.52
C ASP A 213 -15.09 8.91 -22.90
N ASN A 214 -14.17 9.66 -23.49
CA ASN A 214 -13.53 9.27 -24.75
C ASN A 214 -12.42 8.26 -24.48
N VAL A 215 -12.49 7.12 -25.16
CA VAL A 215 -11.57 6.00 -24.94
C VAL A 215 -10.63 5.81 -26.13
N LEU A 216 -9.33 5.68 -25.82
CA LEU A 216 -8.28 5.28 -26.78
C LEU A 216 -7.74 3.91 -26.38
N VAL A 217 -7.66 3.00 -27.35
CA VAL A 217 -6.94 1.72 -27.20
C VAL A 217 -5.65 1.80 -28.01
N LEU A 218 -4.53 1.64 -27.33
CA LEU A 218 -3.20 1.49 -27.92
C LEU A 218 -2.82 0.02 -27.92
N THR A 219 -2.64 -0.56 -29.10
CA THR A 219 -2.42 -2.00 -29.25
C THR A 219 -1.29 -2.31 -30.26
N PRO A 220 -0.62 -3.46 -30.14
CA PRO A 220 0.22 -3.96 -31.21
C PRO A 220 -0.60 -4.25 -32.47
N ALA A 221 -0.01 -4.05 -33.65
CA ALA A 221 -0.70 -4.26 -34.93
C ALA A 221 -1.27 -5.68 -35.10
N LYS A 222 -0.69 -6.67 -34.43
CA LYS A 222 -1.15 -8.07 -34.45
C LYS A 222 -2.51 -8.28 -33.80
N LEU A 223 -2.88 -7.42 -32.86
CA LEU A 223 -4.10 -7.55 -32.05
C LEU A 223 -5.22 -6.62 -32.55
N TYR A 224 -5.00 -5.95 -33.68
CA TYR A 224 -5.97 -5.01 -34.24
C TYR A 224 -7.33 -5.67 -34.50
N ASP A 225 -7.35 -6.80 -35.20
CA ASP A 225 -8.60 -7.48 -35.57
C ASP A 225 -9.38 -7.91 -34.33
N ASN A 226 -8.68 -8.35 -33.29
CA ASN A 226 -9.29 -8.69 -32.02
C ASN A 226 -10.02 -7.48 -31.39
N TRP A 227 -9.36 -6.33 -31.27
CA TRP A 227 -9.99 -5.12 -30.76
C TRP A 227 -11.06 -4.55 -31.70
N ASN A 228 -10.85 -4.63 -33.03
CA ASN A 228 -11.78 -4.10 -33.99
C ASN A 228 -13.08 -4.91 -34.08
N SER A 229 -13.05 -6.21 -33.75
CA SER A 229 -14.22 -7.08 -33.74
C SER A 229 -15.30 -6.69 -32.72
N PHE A 230 -14.92 -5.98 -31.65
CA PHE A 230 -15.85 -5.49 -30.62
C PHE A 230 -16.37 -4.08 -30.93
N LYS A 231 -15.82 -3.41 -31.92
CA LYS A 231 -16.14 -2.02 -32.24
C LYS A 231 -17.35 -1.91 -33.14
N GLY A 232 -18.34 -1.11 -32.74
CA GLY A 232 -19.55 -0.90 -33.53
C GLY A 232 -20.54 -2.05 -33.48
N ALA A 233 -21.63 -1.89 -34.19
CA ALA A 233 -22.66 -2.92 -34.30
C ALA A 233 -22.26 -3.99 -35.34
N TYR A 234 -21.25 -4.79 -35.05
CA TYR A 234 -20.96 -5.98 -35.84
C TYR A 234 -22.08 -7.02 -35.62
N LYS A 235 -22.76 -7.43 -36.67
CA LYS A 235 -23.87 -8.41 -36.62
C LYS A 235 -23.47 -9.77 -36.05
N ASP A 236 -22.17 -10.06 -36.01
CA ASP A 236 -21.60 -11.31 -35.53
C ASP A 236 -20.77 -11.11 -34.21
N SER A 237 -20.97 -10.00 -33.51
CA SER A 237 -20.28 -9.78 -32.21
C SER A 237 -20.79 -10.77 -31.18
N ILE A 238 -19.88 -11.51 -30.57
CA ILE A 238 -20.14 -12.45 -29.45
C ILE A 238 -20.89 -11.77 -28.29
N LEU A 239 -20.76 -10.44 -28.16
CA LEU A 239 -21.27 -9.69 -27.03
C LEU A 239 -22.64 -9.07 -27.21
N ASP A 240 -23.18 -8.99 -28.44
CA ASP A 240 -24.40 -8.23 -28.76
C ASP A 240 -24.41 -6.86 -28.06
N GLU A 241 -23.25 -6.21 -28.03
CA GLU A 241 -23.02 -4.93 -27.34
C GLU A 241 -22.05 -4.06 -28.16
N THR A 242 -22.33 -2.76 -28.23
CA THR A 242 -21.57 -1.81 -29.05
C THR A 242 -20.55 -1.07 -28.17
N PHE A 243 -19.33 -0.95 -28.68
CA PHE A 243 -18.25 -0.19 -28.06
C PHE A 243 -17.76 0.94 -28.97
N TYR A 244 -17.47 2.10 -28.39
CA TYR A 244 -17.10 3.33 -29.08
C TYR A 244 -15.72 3.82 -28.65
N TYR A 245 -14.66 3.09 -28.97
CA TYR A 245 -13.30 3.53 -28.71
C TYR A 245 -12.51 3.72 -29.99
N LYS A 246 -11.46 4.53 -29.94
CA LYS A 246 -10.51 4.64 -31.05
C LYS A 246 -9.36 3.67 -30.86
N ILE A 247 -8.90 3.09 -31.96
CA ILE A 247 -7.76 2.16 -31.95
C ILE A 247 -6.59 2.84 -32.65
N MET A 248 -5.45 2.87 -31.99
CA MET A 248 -4.16 3.31 -32.53
C MET A 248 -3.09 2.29 -32.19
N PHE A 249 -2.01 2.30 -32.92
CA PHE A 249 -0.94 1.33 -32.76
C PHE A 249 0.22 1.91 -31.96
N HIS A 250 0.94 1.06 -31.24
CA HIS A 250 2.19 1.45 -30.57
C HIS A 250 3.19 2.09 -31.54
N THR A 251 3.21 1.64 -32.81
CA THR A 251 4.07 2.19 -33.86
C THR A 251 3.66 3.58 -34.32
N ASP A 252 2.40 3.99 -34.15
CA ASP A 252 1.93 5.32 -34.52
C ASP A 252 2.55 6.40 -33.65
N LEU A 253 2.89 6.06 -32.39
CA LEU A 253 3.66 6.93 -31.50
C LEU A 253 5.10 7.21 -31.99
N SER A 254 5.59 6.47 -33.01
CA SER A 254 6.91 6.73 -33.61
C SER A 254 6.84 7.63 -34.84
N ARG A 255 5.66 8.03 -35.29
CA ARG A 255 5.42 8.75 -36.53
C ARG A 255 4.61 10.01 -36.31
N TYR A 256 5.02 11.11 -36.89
CA TYR A 256 4.31 12.40 -36.80
C TYR A 256 3.44 12.70 -38.02
N LYS A 257 3.62 11.96 -39.12
CA LYS A 257 2.91 12.15 -40.39
C LYS A 257 2.56 10.80 -41.00
N GLY A 258 1.62 10.85 -41.94
CA GLY A 258 1.11 9.68 -42.63
C GLY A 258 -0.15 9.13 -41.99
N GLU A 259 -0.70 8.09 -42.60
CA GLU A 259 -1.93 7.46 -42.16
C GLU A 259 -1.65 6.26 -41.26
N SER A 260 -2.40 6.11 -40.18
CA SER A 260 -2.42 4.92 -39.37
C SER A 260 -3.17 3.79 -40.11
N ARG A 261 -2.87 2.54 -39.83
CA ARG A 261 -3.64 1.40 -40.32
C ARG A 261 -5.13 1.47 -39.96
N SER A 262 -5.46 2.21 -38.92
CA SER A 262 -6.85 2.45 -38.50
C SER A 262 -7.52 3.59 -39.25
N GLY A 263 -6.91 4.15 -40.30
CA GLY A 263 -7.48 5.18 -41.15
C GLY A 263 -7.37 6.62 -40.61
N TRP A 264 -6.54 6.86 -39.61
CA TRP A 264 -6.36 8.21 -39.00
C TRP A 264 -5.12 8.89 -39.57
N ASP A 265 -5.26 10.16 -39.98
CA ASP A 265 -4.11 11.02 -40.30
C ASP A 265 -3.37 11.41 -39.01
N LEU A 266 -2.12 10.92 -38.87
CA LEU A 266 -1.29 11.16 -37.68
C LEU A 266 -0.90 12.61 -37.47
N ALA A 267 -0.84 13.43 -38.55
CA ALA A 267 -0.53 14.84 -38.44
C ALA A 267 -1.68 15.67 -37.83
N ARG A 268 -2.91 15.15 -37.94
CA ARG A 268 -4.12 15.80 -37.43
C ARG A 268 -4.73 15.09 -36.23
N PHE A 269 -4.13 14.00 -35.80
CA PHE A 269 -4.66 13.22 -34.67
C PHE A 269 -4.34 13.91 -33.35
N ASP A 270 -5.40 14.31 -32.66
CA ASP A 270 -5.29 14.94 -31.34
C ASP A 270 -5.27 13.86 -30.25
N TRP A 271 -4.08 13.64 -29.71
CA TRP A 271 -3.81 12.65 -28.68
C TRP A 271 -4.32 13.07 -27.29
N SER A 272 -4.61 14.36 -27.09
CA SER A 272 -5.01 14.91 -25.80
C SER A 272 -6.50 14.75 -25.45
N LYS A 273 -7.32 14.30 -26.40
CA LYS A 273 -8.79 14.25 -26.29
C LYS A 273 -9.35 13.04 -25.53
N PHE A 274 -8.50 12.21 -24.99
CA PHE A 274 -8.93 10.95 -24.39
C PHE A 274 -8.93 11.03 -22.86
N ASP A 275 -10.04 10.59 -22.28
CA ASP A 275 -10.25 10.54 -20.84
C ASP A 275 -9.74 9.21 -20.27
N LEU A 276 -9.84 8.11 -21.04
CA LEU A 276 -9.25 6.81 -20.73
C LEU A 276 -8.36 6.33 -21.87
N VAL A 277 -7.14 5.93 -21.54
CA VAL A 277 -6.20 5.28 -22.47
C VAL A 277 -5.90 3.87 -21.98
N VAL A 278 -6.29 2.90 -22.79
CA VAL A 278 -6.01 1.48 -22.56
C VAL A 278 -4.80 1.08 -23.39
N ILE A 279 -3.77 0.56 -22.75
CA ILE A 279 -2.54 0.13 -23.41
C ILE A 279 -2.41 -1.38 -23.30
N ASP A 280 -2.71 -2.06 -24.40
CA ASP A 280 -2.57 -3.51 -24.47
C ASP A 280 -1.12 -3.89 -24.73
N GLU A 281 -0.66 -5.00 -24.14
CA GLU A 281 0.76 -5.42 -24.13
C GLU A 281 1.69 -4.29 -23.68
N SER A 282 1.35 -3.69 -22.53
CA SER A 282 2.04 -2.51 -21.97
C SER A 282 3.53 -2.75 -21.66
N HIS A 283 3.96 -3.99 -21.57
CA HIS A 283 5.38 -4.34 -21.47
C HIS A 283 6.24 -3.78 -22.62
N ASN A 284 5.65 -3.42 -23.77
CA ASN A 284 6.34 -2.74 -24.85
C ASN A 284 6.80 -1.31 -24.49
N PHE A 285 6.29 -0.75 -23.41
CA PHE A 285 6.65 0.57 -22.87
C PHE A 285 7.49 0.50 -21.60
N ARG A 286 8.00 -0.67 -21.22
CA ARG A 286 8.85 -0.85 -20.03
C ARG A 286 10.21 -0.17 -20.13
N ASN A 287 10.74 0.05 -21.35
CA ASN A 287 12.05 0.64 -21.58
C ASN A 287 11.94 2.14 -21.81
N ARG A 288 12.52 2.90 -20.87
CA ARG A 288 12.68 4.35 -21.01
C ARG A 288 14.00 4.67 -21.71
N THR A 289 14.09 4.31 -23.00
CA THR A 289 15.27 4.66 -23.79
C THR A 289 15.17 6.11 -24.25
N GLU A 290 16.26 6.87 -24.14
CA GLU A 290 16.41 8.20 -24.72
C GLU A 290 17.00 8.07 -26.12
N LYS A 291 16.53 8.90 -27.05
CA LYS A 291 17.11 9.04 -28.36
C LYS A 291 17.87 10.36 -28.40
N GLU A 292 18.99 10.38 -29.08
CA GLU A 292 19.77 11.60 -29.32
C GLU A 292 18.97 12.64 -30.12
N ILE A 293 18.11 12.20 -31.03
CA ILE A 293 17.27 13.06 -31.86
C ILE A 293 15.83 12.51 -31.88
N GLY A 294 14.87 13.36 -31.52
CA GLY A 294 13.44 13.03 -31.50
C GLY A 294 12.99 12.33 -30.22
N GLN A 295 11.72 11.98 -30.17
CA GLN A 295 11.10 11.32 -29.01
C GLN A 295 10.97 9.82 -29.27
N THR A 296 11.16 9.02 -28.21
CA THR A 296 10.79 7.60 -28.22
C THR A 296 9.28 7.44 -28.10
N ARG A 297 8.74 6.24 -28.40
CA ARG A 297 7.31 5.94 -28.19
C ARG A 297 6.89 6.21 -26.75
N TYR A 298 7.74 5.87 -25.80
CA TYR A 298 7.51 6.11 -24.38
C TYR A 298 7.41 7.60 -24.06
N GLN A 299 8.37 8.40 -24.53
CA GLN A 299 8.38 9.84 -24.30
C GLN A 299 7.19 10.52 -24.96
N ARG A 300 6.81 10.09 -26.18
CA ARG A 300 5.65 10.64 -26.85
C ARG A 300 4.34 10.29 -26.17
N LEU A 301 4.19 9.02 -25.72
CA LEU A 301 3.05 8.61 -24.90
C LEU A 301 2.93 9.50 -23.66
N LEU A 302 4.01 9.69 -22.93
CA LEU A 302 4.03 10.55 -21.74
C LEU A 302 3.67 12.01 -22.06
N ASN A 303 4.32 12.60 -23.07
CA ASN A 303 4.25 14.03 -23.31
C ASN A 303 2.98 14.44 -24.09
N GLU A 304 2.54 13.66 -25.08
CA GLU A 304 1.43 14.04 -25.95
C GLU A 304 0.09 13.40 -25.53
N VAL A 305 0.11 12.26 -24.83
CA VAL A 305 -1.10 11.57 -24.42
C VAL A 305 -1.41 11.81 -22.95
N VAL A 306 -0.45 11.50 -22.07
CA VAL A 306 -0.70 11.47 -20.63
C VAL A 306 -0.62 12.86 -19.98
N LYS A 307 0.43 13.64 -20.30
CA LYS A 307 0.69 14.94 -19.67
C LYS A 307 -0.13 16.11 -20.23
N GLN A 308 -0.69 15.97 -21.43
CA GLN A 308 -1.46 17.05 -22.07
C GLN A 308 -2.82 17.26 -21.40
N ASN A 309 -3.47 16.20 -21.01
CA ASN A 309 -4.72 16.26 -20.27
C ASN A 309 -4.46 15.84 -18.82
N ARG A 310 -4.72 16.72 -17.86
CA ARG A 310 -4.47 16.47 -16.42
C ARG A 310 -5.31 15.33 -15.84
N ASN A 311 -6.38 14.92 -16.53
CA ASN A 311 -7.35 13.94 -16.04
C ASN A 311 -7.32 12.62 -16.83
N THR A 312 -6.38 12.44 -17.76
CA THR A 312 -6.29 11.19 -18.52
C THR A 312 -6.02 10.01 -17.58
N LYS A 313 -6.90 9.06 -17.61
CA LYS A 313 -6.82 7.80 -16.86
C LYS A 313 -6.14 6.74 -17.70
N ILE A 314 -5.37 5.87 -17.08
CA ILE A 314 -4.55 4.88 -17.76
C ILE A 314 -4.90 3.47 -17.29
N LEU A 315 -5.19 2.59 -18.23
CA LEU A 315 -5.30 1.15 -18.00
C LEU A 315 -4.21 0.41 -18.76
N LEU A 316 -3.32 -0.24 -18.05
CA LEU A 316 -2.25 -1.06 -18.64
C LEU A 316 -2.63 -2.54 -18.58
N LEU A 317 -2.49 -3.24 -19.71
CA LEU A 317 -2.69 -4.69 -19.78
C LEU A 317 -1.36 -5.37 -20.11
N SER A 318 -0.92 -6.29 -19.27
CA SER A 318 0.29 -7.08 -19.53
C SER A 318 0.28 -8.37 -18.72
N ALA A 319 0.61 -9.49 -19.34
CA ALA A 319 0.83 -10.72 -18.60
C ALA A 319 2.17 -10.73 -17.84
N THR A 320 3.11 -9.89 -18.24
CA THR A 320 4.46 -9.83 -17.66
C THR A 320 4.87 -8.38 -17.41
N PRO A 321 4.26 -7.71 -16.40
CA PRO A 321 4.58 -6.31 -16.09
C PRO A 321 6.03 -6.13 -15.62
N VAL A 322 6.61 -7.17 -15.04
CA VAL A 322 8.03 -7.25 -14.67
C VAL A 322 8.65 -8.41 -15.43
N ASN A 323 9.77 -8.17 -16.13
CA ASN A 323 10.50 -9.21 -16.84
C ASN A 323 11.93 -9.35 -16.29
N ASN A 324 12.73 -8.29 -16.39
CA ASN A 324 14.14 -8.35 -16.02
C ASN A 324 14.43 -7.63 -14.69
N SER A 325 13.69 -6.61 -14.36
CA SER A 325 13.94 -5.82 -13.16
C SER A 325 12.70 -5.03 -12.72
N LEU A 326 12.70 -4.57 -11.47
CA LEU A 326 11.66 -3.66 -10.96
C LEU A 326 11.64 -2.30 -11.69
N ASN A 327 12.65 -1.96 -12.48
CA ASN A 327 12.62 -0.79 -13.34
C ASN A 327 11.55 -0.90 -14.44
N ASP A 328 11.25 -2.12 -14.90
CA ASP A 328 10.15 -2.35 -15.85
C ASP A 328 8.82 -1.88 -15.26
N LEU A 329 8.57 -2.23 -13.99
CA LEU A 329 7.38 -1.79 -13.25
C LEU A 329 7.40 -0.28 -12.99
N ARG A 330 8.56 0.28 -12.58
CA ARG A 330 8.72 1.71 -12.39
C ARG A 330 8.32 2.50 -13.63
N ASN A 331 8.78 2.10 -14.81
CA ASN A 331 8.48 2.79 -16.05
C ASN A 331 6.98 2.71 -16.41
N GLN A 332 6.32 1.60 -16.12
CA GLN A 332 4.87 1.46 -16.31
C GLN A 332 4.09 2.33 -15.29
N ILE A 333 4.50 2.34 -14.02
CA ILE A 333 3.90 3.23 -13.02
C ILE A 333 4.10 4.70 -13.39
N SER A 334 5.26 5.07 -13.96
CA SER A 334 5.51 6.45 -14.43
C SER A 334 4.52 6.89 -15.53
N ILE A 335 3.99 5.97 -16.34
CA ILE A 335 2.91 6.29 -17.30
C ILE A 335 1.64 6.66 -16.52
N ILE A 336 1.27 5.90 -15.50
CA ILE A 336 0.08 6.14 -14.69
C ILE A 336 0.19 7.46 -13.91
N THR A 337 1.36 7.75 -13.36
CA THR A 337 1.59 8.93 -12.51
C THR A 337 2.02 10.17 -13.30
N ALA A 338 2.00 10.12 -14.63
CA ALA A 338 2.52 11.18 -15.49
C ALA A 338 3.98 11.59 -15.15
N ASP A 339 4.80 10.59 -14.79
CA ASP A 339 6.21 10.73 -14.41
C ASP A 339 6.43 11.48 -13.07
N LYS A 340 5.42 11.57 -12.21
CA LYS A 340 5.55 12.15 -10.87
C LYS A 340 6.02 11.07 -9.90
N ASP A 341 7.21 11.27 -9.32
CA ASP A 341 7.81 10.32 -8.38
C ASP A 341 7.15 10.36 -6.99
N ASP A 342 6.52 11.48 -6.67
CA ASP A 342 5.81 11.78 -5.42
C ASP A 342 4.29 11.58 -5.50
N ALA A 343 3.79 10.96 -6.57
CA ALA A 343 2.36 10.83 -6.84
C ALA A 343 1.55 10.17 -5.71
N PHE A 344 2.20 9.41 -4.82
CA PHE A 344 1.59 8.71 -3.70
C PHE A 344 2.01 9.27 -2.34
N GLN A 345 2.44 10.54 -2.28
CA GLN A 345 2.89 11.17 -1.04
C GLN A 345 1.80 11.22 0.05
N GLU A 346 0.56 11.45 -0.34
CA GLU A 346 -0.60 11.42 0.59
C GLU A 346 -0.81 10.05 1.25
N MET A 347 -0.29 8.99 0.64
CA MET A 347 -0.32 7.62 1.18
C MET A 347 0.95 7.26 1.96
N GLY A 348 1.82 8.23 2.24
CA GLY A 348 3.08 8.04 2.96
C GLY A 348 4.25 7.59 2.09
N LEU A 349 4.11 7.53 0.76
CA LEU A 349 5.18 7.17 -0.17
C LEU A 349 5.79 8.42 -0.80
N ASN A 350 6.92 8.88 -0.30
CA ASN A 350 7.59 10.09 -0.77
C ASN A 350 8.28 9.96 -2.13
N SER A 351 8.68 8.75 -2.53
CA SER A 351 9.37 8.48 -3.79
C SER A 351 9.17 7.04 -4.24
N ILE A 352 8.54 6.87 -5.39
CA ILE A 352 8.34 5.56 -6.05
C ILE A 352 9.69 4.97 -6.45
N ALA A 353 10.58 5.80 -7.01
CA ALA A 353 11.91 5.39 -7.46
C ALA A 353 12.76 4.85 -6.30
N ASN A 354 12.73 5.53 -5.15
CA ASN A 354 13.51 5.10 -3.99
C ASN A 354 12.96 3.80 -3.40
N LEU A 355 11.63 3.65 -3.30
CA LEU A 355 11.00 2.42 -2.84
C LEU A 355 11.42 1.23 -3.71
N LEU A 356 11.26 1.33 -5.03
CA LEU A 356 11.58 0.24 -5.94
C LEU A 356 13.08 -0.09 -5.95
N ARG A 357 13.95 0.93 -5.82
CA ARG A 357 15.40 0.71 -5.67
C ARG A 357 15.74 -0.05 -4.39
N GLN A 358 15.17 0.35 -3.25
CA GLN A 358 15.39 -0.35 -1.98
C GLN A 358 14.87 -1.78 -2.03
N THR A 359 13.71 -1.99 -2.63
CA THR A 359 13.14 -3.32 -2.81
C THR A 359 14.04 -4.20 -3.69
N SER A 360 14.57 -3.67 -4.80
CA SER A 360 15.52 -4.39 -5.66
C SER A 360 16.79 -4.80 -4.91
N LEU A 361 17.32 -3.92 -4.07
CA LEU A 361 18.49 -4.24 -3.25
C LEU A 361 18.20 -5.38 -2.26
N LYS A 362 17.05 -5.35 -1.60
CA LYS A 362 16.65 -6.41 -0.67
C LYS A 362 16.43 -7.75 -1.36
N LEU A 363 15.78 -7.75 -2.53
CA LEU A 363 15.57 -8.96 -3.32
C LEU A 363 16.93 -9.58 -3.75
N ASN A 364 17.85 -8.75 -4.25
CA ASN A 364 19.19 -9.24 -4.64
C ASN A 364 20.01 -9.78 -3.45
N LEU A 365 19.82 -9.26 -2.25
CA LEU A 365 20.46 -9.80 -1.05
C LEU A 365 19.84 -11.15 -0.68
N TRP A 366 18.52 -11.24 -0.71
CA TRP A 366 17.80 -12.49 -0.44
C TRP A 366 18.17 -13.61 -1.43
N ASP A 367 18.21 -13.32 -2.73
CA ASP A 367 18.61 -14.29 -3.75
C ASP A 367 20.03 -14.83 -3.49
N LYS A 368 20.95 -13.97 -3.07
CA LYS A 368 22.34 -14.39 -2.73
C LYS A 368 22.41 -15.26 -1.47
N GLU A 369 21.52 -15.08 -0.53
CA GLU A 369 21.43 -15.92 0.68
C GLU A 369 20.84 -17.29 0.33
N VAL A 370 19.75 -17.32 -0.44
CA VAL A 370 19.11 -18.58 -0.89
C VAL A 370 20.05 -19.42 -1.74
N ASP A 371 20.90 -18.82 -2.58
CA ASP A 371 21.88 -19.57 -3.38
C ASP A 371 23.02 -20.14 -2.53
N LYS A 372 23.43 -19.48 -1.45
CA LYS A 372 24.41 -20.03 -0.50
C LYS A 372 23.88 -21.27 0.24
N ASP A 373 22.60 -21.27 0.58
CA ASP A 373 21.96 -22.42 1.28
C ASP A 373 21.74 -23.63 0.36
N LYS A 374 21.79 -23.45 -0.97
CA LYS A 374 21.72 -24.58 -1.94
C LYS A 374 23.05 -25.24 -2.18
N ASP A 375 24.17 -24.54 -1.92
CA ASP A 375 25.54 -25.06 -2.10
C ASP A 375 26.11 -25.71 -0.82
N THR A 376 25.32 -25.72 0.28
CA THR A 376 25.61 -26.42 1.53
C THR A 376 24.69 -27.62 1.68
#